data_49966df2e5eefd1d55b22ac3336b4ad1
#
_entry.id   49966df2e5eefd1d55b22ac3336b4ad1
#
_cell.length_a   1.000
_cell.length_b   1.000
_cell.length_c   1.000
_cell.angle_alpha   90.00
_cell.angle_beta   90.00
_cell.angle_gamma   90.00
#
_symmetry.space_group_name_H-M   'P 1'
#
loop_
_entity.id
_entity.type
_entity.pdbx_description
1 polymer ?
#
loop_
_entity_poly.entity_id
_entity_poly.type
_entity_poly.pdbx_seq_one_letter_code
_entity_poly.pdbx_strand_id
1 'polypeptide(L)'
;MSYEEKLAKLITHHSLNLKKGDVVQIKAETSAEPLVKAMYKEIIKLGAYPFLRLFIPESQEYMAKYASDEQLSYLPEFDIKQAEIMTAYIYIDSTINTKSLTNADHSKIALMRKTAMPVREIMNKRELEGKFRWSLCPYPNQSMAQDAEMSLDEYTAFVYEACKLNEDDPIAAWKKVEAEQEAIAKRMTGTKWLHIKGKDTDLKLNVEGRIWENCCGYRNMPDGEVFTSPVENSAEGTILFDIPTTYNGVEAKNVFLRFEKGKVVEARAEKGQDYLHKMLDMDDGSRFAGEIAFGLNDNIKIPTKNILFDEKIGKSMHLAIGASYQEVGGKNISALHWDLIKDMKNGGTVEADGVLVYKDGKHIL
;
A
#
# COMPACT_ATOMS: atom_id res chain seq x y z
N MET A 1 20.59 -14.75 13.67
CA MET A 1 20.14 -13.37 13.35
C MET A 1 18.71 -13.26 13.80
N SER A 2 18.35 -12.22 14.59
CA SER A 2 16.96 -12.04 15.00
C SER A 2 16.09 -11.58 13.81
N TYR A 3 14.78 -11.59 14.00
CA TYR A 3 13.82 -11.06 13.01
C TYR A 3 14.15 -9.61 12.63
N GLU A 4 14.36 -8.77 13.64
CA GLU A 4 14.65 -7.35 13.46
C GLU A 4 15.96 -7.15 12.68
N GLU A 5 16.98 -7.98 12.93
CA GLU A 5 18.24 -7.91 12.20
C GLU A 5 18.08 -8.35 10.74
N LYS A 6 17.25 -9.40 10.46
CA LYS A 6 16.93 -9.81 9.09
C LYS A 6 16.16 -8.75 8.33
N LEU A 7 15.10 -8.19 8.96
CA LEU A 7 14.29 -7.14 8.35
C LEU A 7 15.11 -5.86 8.14
N ALA A 8 15.93 -5.47 9.11
CA ALA A 8 16.82 -4.33 8.97
C ALA A 8 17.76 -4.47 7.77
N LYS A 9 18.36 -5.64 7.57
CA LYS A 9 19.18 -5.91 6.39
C LYS A 9 18.37 -5.88 5.10
N LEU A 10 17.18 -6.49 5.08
CA LEU A 10 16.32 -6.48 3.91
C LEU A 10 15.96 -5.06 3.48
N ILE A 11 15.50 -4.22 4.42
CA ILE A 11 15.14 -2.83 4.13
C ILE A 11 16.34 -2.01 3.67
N THR A 12 17.48 -2.13 4.35
CA THR A 12 18.65 -1.30 4.05
C THR A 12 19.38 -1.70 2.77
N HIS A 13 19.45 -2.99 2.46
CA HIS A 13 20.21 -3.50 1.31
C HIS A 13 19.35 -3.75 0.06
N HIS A 14 18.09 -4.22 0.23
CA HIS A 14 17.19 -4.46 -0.90
C HIS A 14 16.29 -3.24 -1.13
N SER A 15 15.41 -2.90 -0.19
CA SER A 15 14.38 -1.86 -0.41
C SER A 15 15.01 -0.50 -0.72
N LEU A 16 15.92 -0.03 0.10
CA LEU A 16 16.53 1.29 -0.04
C LEU A 16 17.90 1.26 -0.73
N ASN A 17 18.56 0.11 -0.80
CA ASN A 17 19.90 -0.02 -1.36
C ASN A 17 20.85 1.11 -0.87
N LEU A 18 20.90 1.29 0.46
CA LEU A 18 21.63 2.37 1.11
C LEU A 18 23.11 2.35 0.78
N LYS A 19 23.69 3.54 0.66
CA LYS A 19 25.11 3.76 0.37
C LYS A 19 25.76 4.58 1.48
N LYS A 20 27.07 4.50 1.55
CA LYS A 20 27.86 5.39 2.39
C LYS A 20 27.52 6.85 2.09
N GLY A 21 27.24 7.61 3.14
CA GLY A 21 26.88 9.02 3.03
C GLY A 21 25.38 9.30 2.94
N ASP A 22 24.52 8.28 2.77
CA ASP A 22 23.07 8.48 2.83
C ASP A 22 22.65 9.07 4.19
N VAL A 23 21.69 9.99 4.16
CA VAL A 23 21.07 10.56 5.36
C VAL A 23 19.69 9.95 5.52
N VAL A 24 19.52 9.11 6.55
CA VAL A 24 18.40 8.19 6.68
C VAL A 24 17.55 8.53 7.89
N GLN A 25 16.30 8.94 7.67
CA GLN A 25 15.34 9.06 8.77
C GLN A 25 14.67 7.72 9.07
N ILE A 26 14.64 7.33 10.36
CA ILE A 26 13.79 6.25 10.86
C ILE A 26 12.64 6.90 11.65
N LYS A 27 11.40 6.71 11.18
CA LYS A 27 10.20 7.17 11.87
C LYS A 27 9.43 5.96 12.39
N ALA A 28 9.10 5.95 13.67
CA ALA A 28 8.40 4.86 14.33
C ALA A 28 7.71 5.31 15.61
N GLU A 29 6.73 4.55 16.08
CA GLU A 29 6.34 4.60 17.50
C GLU A 29 7.42 3.94 18.37
N THR A 30 7.49 4.36 19.64
CA THR A 30 8.44 3.78 20.62
C THR A 30 8.23 2.29 20.87
N SER A 31 7.05 1.76 20.53
CA SER A 31 6.72 0.32 20.55
C SER A 31 7.62 -0.53 19.64
N ALA A 32 8.18 0.06 18.58
CA ALA A 32 9.08 -0.61 17.63
C ALA A 32 10.57 -0.51 18.01
N GLU A 33 10.91 -0.13 19.25
CA GLU A 33 12.30 0.09 19.68
C GLU A 33 13.27 -1.05 19.26
N PRO A 34 12.93 -2.36 19.35
CA PRO A 34 13.85 -3.43 18.94
C PRO A 34 14.23 -3.34 17.46
N LEU A 35 13.27 -3.10 16.57
CA LEU A 35 13.52 -2.96 15.13
C LEU A 35 14.26 -1.66 14.81
N VAL A 36 13.91 -0.55 15.47
CA VAL A 36 14.63 0.74 15.35
C VAL A 36 16.11 0.57 15.68
N LYS A 37 16.44 -0.13 16.76
CA LYS A 37 17.83 -0.43 17.14
C LYS A 37 18.57 -1.25 16.08
N ALA A 38 17.93 -2.26 15.52
CA ALA A 38 18.51 -3.09 14.46
C ALA A 38 18.76 -2.27 13.18
N MET A 39 17.79 -1.46 12.74
CA MET A 39 17.91 -0.54 11.61
C MET A 39 19.05 0.47 11.82
N TYR A 40 19.07 1.13 12.97
CA TYR A 40 20.07 2.12 13.32
C TYR A 40 21.49 1.56 13.25
N LYS A 41 21.70 0.37 13.85
CA LYS A 41 22.97 -0.36 13.84
C LYS A 41 23.40 -0.70 12.40
N GLU A 42 22.46 -1.18 11.57
CA GLU A 42 22.77 -1.61 10.20
C GLU A 42 23.10 -0.40 9.30
N ILE A 43 22.40 0.71 9.43
CA ILE A 43 22.66 1.95 8.69
C ILE A 43 24.07 2.49 9.00
N ILE A 44 24.49 2.49 10.29
CA ILE A 44 25.85 2.89 10.68
C ILE A 44 26.90 1.99 10.03
N LYS A 45 26.70 0.67 10.01
CA LYS A 45 27.64 -0.27 9.39
C LYS A 45 27.83 -0.01 7.91
N LEU A 46 26.81 0.49 7.22
CA LEU A 46 26.87 0.89 5.83
C LEU A 46 27.58 2.24 5.60
N GLY A 47 27.95 2.94 6.67
CA GLY A 47 28.55 4.28 6.59
C GLY A 47 27.57 5.39 6.24
N ALA A 48 26.28 5.13 6.43
CA ALA A 48 25.21 6.11 6.30
C ALA A 48 24.92 6.79 7.66
N TYR A 49 24.17 7.89 7.65
CA TYR A 49 23.88 8.73 8.81
C TYR A 49 22.42 8.57 9.25
N PRO A 50 22.12 7.71 10.26
CA PRO A 50 20.77 7.56 10.76
C PRO A 50 20.37 8.72 11.69
N PHE A 51 19.13 9.18 11.59
CA PHE A 51 18.50 10.01 12.61
C PHE A 51 17.09 9.51 12.91
N LEU A 52 16.62 9.74 14.13
CA LEU A 52 15.38 9.17 14.63
C LEU A 52 14.30 10.23 14.76
N ARG A 53 13.09 9.87 14.35
CA ARG A 53 11.86 10.58 14.69
C ARG A 53 10.90 9.61 15.35
N LEU A 54 11.06 9.46 16.65
CA LEU A 54 10.20 8.59 17.47
C LEU A 54 9.05 9.39 18.05
N PHE A 55 7.89 8.79 18.09
CA PHE A 55 6.71 9.34 18.74
C PHE A 55 6.13 8.31 19.70
N ILE A 56 5.56 8.82 20.80
CA ILE A 56 4.87 7.97 21.75
C ILE A 56 3.49 7.60 21.20
N PRO A 57 2.97 6.41 21.51
CA PRO A 57 1.57 6.11 21.29
C PRO A 57 0.65 7.24 21.78
N GLU A 58 -0.56 7.33 21.24
CA GLU A 58 -1.58 8.33 21.52
C GLU A 58 -1.21 9.79 21.17
N SER A 59 0.04 10.10 20.80
CA SER A 59 0.43 11.49 20.49
C SER A 59 -0.43 12.13 19.39
N GLN A 60 -0.84 11.37 18.37
CA GLN A 60 -1.75 11.86 17.34
C GLN A 60 -3.18 12.08 17.88
N GLU A 61 -3.65 11.20 18.76
CA GLU A 61 -4.94 11.35 19.44
C GLU A 61 -4.94 12.63 20.29
N TYR A 62 -3.87 12.88 21.04
CA TYR A 62 -3.74 14.10 21.86
C TYR A 62 -3.76 15.35 20.97
N MET A 63 -3.06 15.35 19.83
CA MET A 63 -3.11 16.45 18.89
C MET A 63 -4.54 16.66 18.36
N ALA A 64 -5.22 15.62 17.90
CA ALA A 64 -6.58 15.72 17.39
C ALA A 64 -7.58 16.19 18.47
N LYS A 65 -7.39 15.81 19.75
CA LYS A 65 -8.31 16.09 20.85
C LYS A 65 -8.08 17.45 21.49
N TYR A 66 -6.85 17.82 21.74
CA TYR A 66 -6.49 18.96 22.60
C TYR A 66 -5.89 20.14 21.85
N ALA A 67 -5.33 19.96 20.65
CA ALA A 67 -4.70 21.06 19.95
C ALA A 67 -5.73 22.05 19.37
N SER A 68 -5.36 23.34 19.37
CA SER A 68 -6.06 24.38 18.62
C SER A 68 -5.75 24.29 17.12
N ASP A 69 -6.57 24.91 16.29
CA ASP A 69 -6.33 24.98 14.84
C ASP A 69 -5.01 25.69 14.51
N GLU A 70 -4.62 26.68 15.31
CA GLU A 70 -3.32 27.35 15.19
C GLU A 70 -2.16 26.36 15.41
N GLN A 71 -2.25 25.53 16.47
CA GLN A 71 -1.24 24.51 16.75
C GLN A 71 -1.19 23.44 15.65
N LEU A 72 -2.35 23.03 15.12
CA LEU A 72 -2.45 22.05 14.02
C LEU A 72 -1.96 22.60 12.67
N SER A 73 -2.00 23.92 12.50
CA SER A 73 -1.54 24.62 11.30
C SER A 73 -0.04 24.98 11.34
N TYR A 74 0.61 24.76 12.47
CA TYR A 74 2.04 25.08 12.61
C TYR A 74 2.90 23.99 11.99
N LEU A 75 3.65 24.37 10.93
CA LEU A 75 4.65 23.52 10.29
C LEU A 75 6.06 23.97 10.75
N PRO A 76 6.79 23.15 11.52
CA PRO A 76 8.13 23.49 11.95
C PRO A 76 9.11 23.59 10.77
N GLU A 77 9.97 24.62 10.78
CA GLU A 77 11.00 24.79 9.73
C GLU A 77 11.97 23.60 9.64
N PHE A 78 12.24 22.92 10.77
CA PHE A 78 13.10 21.75 10.75
C PHE A 78 12.50 20.57 9.98
N ASP A 79 11.15 20.45 9.87
CA ASP A 79 10.51 19.41 9.05
C ASP A 79 10.77 19.64 7.56
N ILE A 80 10.70 20.90 7.12
CA ILE A 80 11.09 21.29 5.76
C ILE A 80 12.56 20.96 5.51
N LYS A 81 13.43 21.39 6.44
CA LYS A 81 14.87 21.16 6.30
C LYS A 81 15.24 19.68 6.27
N GLN A 82 14.60 18.86 7.07
CA GLN A 82 14.77 17.40 7.02
C GLN A 82 14.39 16.84 5.65
N ALA A 83 13.23 17.22 5.12
CA ALA A 83 12.78 16.77 3.80
C ALA A 83 13.73 17.17 2.67
N GLU A 84 14.40 18.34 2.79
CA GLU A 84 15.40 18.80 1.82
C GLU A 84 16.71 18.01 1.84
N ILE A 85 17.14 17.50 3.00
CA ILE A 85 18.48 16.92 3.16
C ILE A 85 18.49 15.39 3.23
N MET A 86 17.44 14.74 3.73
CA MET A 86 17.41 13.28 3.82
C MET A 86 17.38 12.63 2.44
N THR A 87 18.15 11.54 2.28
CA THR A 87 18.21 10.78 1.03
C THR A 87 17.38 9.50 1.10
N ALA A 88 17.05 9.06 2.31
CA ALA A 88 16.21 7.91 2.54
C ALA A 88 15.32 8.08 3.78
N TYR A 89 14.17 7.41 3.74
CA TYR A 89 13.17 7.43 4.80
C TYR A 89 12.64 6.02 5.06
N ILE A 90 12.60 5.62 6.32
CA ILE A 90 12.02 4.36 6.78
C ILE A 90 10.86 4.69 7.70
N TYR A 91 9.65 4.23 7.34
CA TYR A 91 8.52 4.24 8.23
C TYR A 91 8.28 2.83 8.78
N ILE A 92 8.33 2.68 10.10
CA ILE A 92 7.99 1.43 10.77
C ILE A 92 6.57 1.60 11.33
N ASP A 93 5.62 0.89 10.73
CA ASP A 93 4.25 0.84 11.26
C ASP A 93 4.21 -0.12 12.45
N SER A 94 3.96 0.45 13.61
CA SER A 94 3.90 -0.26 14.89
C SER A 94 2.73 0.21 15.76
N THR A 95 1.66 0.70 15.11
CA THR A 95 0.50 1.29 15.76
C THR A 95 -0.13 0.34 16.77
N ILE A 96 -0.05 0.70 18.06
CA ILE A 96 -0.56 -0.13 19.17
C ILE A 96 -2.07 0.00 19.42
N ASN A 97 -2.73 0.95 18.77
CA ASN A 97 -4.19 1.12 18.81
C ASN A 97 -4.68 1.63 17.45
N THR A 98 -5.07 0.71 16.57
CA THR A 98 -5.58 1.01 15.22
C THR A 98 -6.91 1.76 15.20
N LYS A 99 -7.59 1.90 16.36
CA LYS A 99 -8.89 2.56 16.50
C LYS A 99 -8.82 3.90 17.27
N SER A 100 -7.62 4.38 17.62
CA SER A 100 -7.45 5.59 18.45
C SER A 100 -8.08 6.85 17.84
N LEU A 101 -8.11 6.94 16.51
CA LEU A 101 -8.67 8.10 15.80
C LEU A 101 -10.11 7.91 15.29
N THR A 102 -10.78 6.78 15.57
CA THR A 102 -12.11 6.47 15.05
C THR A 102 -13.15 7.55 15.39
N ASN A 103 -13.07 8.09 16.62
CA ASN A 103 -13.99 9.12 17.11
C ASN A 103 -13.35 10.52 17.15
N ALA A 104 -12.20 10.70 16.50
CA ALA A 104 -11.54 12.01 16.46
C ALA A 104 -12.27 12.98 15.51
N ASP A 105 -12.08 14.27 15.74
CA ASP A 105 -12.56 15.28 14.80
C ASP A 105 -11.84 15.17 13.45
N HIS A 106 -12.57 14.70 12.45
CA HIS A 106 -12.02 14.52 11.11
C HIS A 106 -11.55 15.83 10.45
N SER A 107 -12.12 16.99 10.83
CA SER A 107 -11.67 18.30 10.33
C SER A 107 -10.25 18.61 10.82
N LYS A 108 -9.95 18.30 12.07
CA LYS A 108 -8.62 18.45 12.65
C LYS A 108 -7.60 17.51 12.01
N ILE A 109 -7.99 16.25 11.74
CA ILE A 109 -7.13 15.29 11.03
C ILE A 109 -6.83 15.80 9.60
N ALA A 110 -7.84 16.33 8.90
CA ALA A 110 -7.66 16.92 7.58
C ALA A 110 -6.72 18.14 7.62
N LEU A 111 -6.85 19.00 8.65
CA LEU A 111 -5.96 20.15 8.85
C LEU A 111 -4.51 19.71 9.08
N MET A 112 -4.26 18.71 9.94
CA MET A 112 -2.91 18.15 10.14
C MET A 112 -2.30 17.63 8.84
N ARG A 113 -3.09 16.90 8.04
CA ARG A 113 -2.65 16.39 6.72
C ARG A 113 -2.30 17.54 5.76
N LYS A 114 -3.14 18.57 5.71
CA LYS A 114 -2.92 19.78 4.89
C LYS A 114 -1.64 20.50 5.31
N THR A 115 -1.42 20.66 6.62
CA THR A 115 -0.21 21.31 7.16
C THR A 115 1.07 20.56 6.77
N ALA A 116 1.02 19.23 6.67
CA ALA A 116 2.17 18.40 6.26
C ALA A 116 2.40 18.37 4.73
N MET A 117 1.48 18.91 3.91
CA MET A 117 1.58 18.87 2.44
C MET A 117 2.92 19.40 1.89
N PRO A 118 3.46 20.58 2.33
CA PRO A 118 4.72 21.07 1.79
C PRO A 118 5.90 20.12 1.97
N VAL A 119 5.95 19.41 3.11
CA VAL A 119 6.97 18.37 3.36
C VAL A 119 6.84 17.23 2.37
N ARG A 120 5.59 16.76 2.15
CA ARG A 120 5.31 15.67 1.19
C ARG A 120 5.68 16.09 -0.24
N GLU A 121 5.36 17.31 -0.64
CA GLU A 121 5.69 17.83 -1.98
C GLU A 121 7.20 17.85 -2.23
N ILE A 122 8.00 18.27 -1.24
CA ILE A 122 9.47 18.23 -1.32
C ILE A 122 9.95 16.78 -1.49
N MET A 123 9.42 15.85 -0.69
CA MET A 123 9.80 14.43 -0.74
C MET A 123 9.43 13.82 -2.10
N ASN A 124 8.21 14.02 -2.58
CA ASN A 124 7.75 13.51 -3.88
C ASN A 124 8.59 14.06 -5.04
N LYS A 125 8.86 15.38 -5.05
CA LYS A 125 9.72 15.97 -6.06
C LYS A 125 11.12 15.34 -6.07
N ARG A 126 11.72 15.14 -4.89
CA ARG A 126 13.05 14.54 -4.77
C ARG A 126 13.06 13.05 -5.11
N GLU A 127 11.97 12.33 -4.89
CA GLU A 127 11.80 10.95 -5.34
C GLU A 127 11.80 10.89 -6.88
N LEU A 128 11.00 11.73 -7.54
CA LEU A 128 11.00 11.84 -9.01
C LEU A 128 12.36 12.20 -9.60
N GLU A 129 13.16 13.00 -8.86
CA GLU A 129 14.53 13.35 -9.24
C GLU A 129 15.56 12.23 -8.92
N GLY A 130 15.14 11.10 -8.35
CA GLY A 130 16.02 10.00 -7.91
C GLY A 130 16.93 10.37 -6.73
N LYS A 131 16.63 11.44 -5.98
CA LYS A 131 17.41 11.93 -4.85
C LYS A 131 16.88 11.49 -3.48
N PHE A 132 15.77 10.81 -3.46
CA PHE A 132 15.09 10.36 -2.26
C PHE A 132 14.44 8.99 -2.49
N ARG A 133 14.51 8.12 -1.49
CA ARG A 133 13.89 6.79 -1.48
C ARG A 133 13.19 6.60 -0.15
N TRP A 134 12.12 5.81 -0.15
CA TRP A 134 11.43 5.50 1.09
C TRP A 134 11.03 4.03 1.16
N SER A 135 10.89 3.53 2.36
CA SER A 135 10.32 2.20 2.59
C SER A 135 9.44 2.21 3.83
N LEU A 136 8.36 1.43 3.76
CA LEU A 136 7.44 1.16 4.85
C LEU A 136 7.52 -0.32 5.20
N CYS A 137 7.62 -0.62 6.49
CA CYS A 137 7.54 -2.00 6.98
C CYS A 137 6.74 -2.07 8.30
N PRO A 138 6.05 -3.18 8.60
CA PRO A 138 5.37 -3.36 9.85
C PRO A 138 6.33 -3.82 10.96
N TYR A 139 5.99 -3.51 12.20
CA TYR A 139 6.52 -4.18 13.37
C TYR A 139 5.35 -4.85 14.12
N PRO A 140 5.29 -6.19 14.18
CA PRO A 140 4.17 -6.91 14.75
C PRO A 140 3.88 -6.51 16.19
N ASN A 141 2.61 -6.31 16.51
CA ASN A 141 2.15 -6.00 17.85
C ASN A 141 0.75 -6.57 18.11
N GLN A 142 0.29 -6.49 19.35
CA GLN A 142 -0.98 -7.07 19.79
C GLN A 142 -2.19 -6.46 19.08
N SER A 143 -2.16 -5.15 18.79
CA SER A 143 -3.28 -4.48 18.11
C SER A 143 -3.49 -4.99 16.69
N MET A 144 -2.40 -5.12 15.92
CA MET A 144 -2.43 -5.65 14.56
C MET A 144 -2.84 -7.13 14.55
N ALA A 145 -2.34 -7.92 15.51
CA ALA A 145 -2.73 -9.32 15.67
C ALA A 145 -4.22 -9.48 15.95
N GLN A 146 -4.80 -8.62 16.83
CA GLN A 146 -6.23 -8.63 17.11
C GLN A 146 -7.07 -8.24 15.90
N ASP A 147 -6.67 -7.23 15.12
CA ASP A 147 -7.38 -6.86 13.89
C ASP A 147 -7.36 -8.00 12.87
N ALA A 148 -6.23 -8.73 12.77
CA ALA A 148 -6.07 -9.91 11.93
C ALA A 148 -6.73 -11.18 12.48
N GLU A 149 -7.34 -11.13 13.68
CA GLU A 149 -7.96 -12.27 14.36
C GLU A 149 -6.97 -13.41 14.65
N MET A 150 -5.71 -13.04 14.97
CA MET A 150 -4.60 -13.96 15.29
C MET A 150 -4.07 -13.72 16.70
N SER A 151 -3.38 -14.72 17.27
CA SER A 151 -2.47 -14.48 18.39
C SER A 151 -1.26 -13.66 17.92
N LEU A 152 -0.54 -13.02 18.86
CA LEU A 152 0.66 -12.26 18.50
C LEU A 152 1.74 -13.14 17.85
N ASP A 153 1.90 -14.37 18.32
CA ASP A 153 2.87 -15.31 17.77
C ASP A 153 2.50 -15.72 16.34
N GLU A 154 1.22 -16.00 16.07
CA GLU A 154 0.72 -16.32 14.73
C GLU A 154 0.90 -15.13 13.77
N TYR A 155 0.52 -13.91 14.22
CA TYR A 155 0.68 -12.71 13.42
C TYR A 155 2.16 -12.40 13.15
N THR A 156 3.02 -12.59 14.13
CA THR A 156 4.47 -12.42 13.97
C THR A 156 5.03 -13.41 12.94
N ALA A 157 4.65 -14.68 13.02
CA ALA A 157 5.03 -15.69 12.04
C ALA A 157 4.50 -15.33 10.63
N PHE A 158 3.24 -14.90 10.53
CA PHE A 158 2.63 -14.43 9.28
C PHE A 158 3.44 -13.28 8.65
N VAL A 159 3.80 -12.25 9.43
CA VAL A 159 4.62 -11.13 8.93
C VAL A 159 6.00 -11.60 8.47
N TYR A 160 6.62 -12.55 9.18
CA TYR A 160 7.90 -13.17 8.78
C TYR A 160 7.79 -13.84 7.41
N GLU A 161 6.75 -14.66 7.23
CA GLU A 161 6.50 -15.35 5.98
C GLU A 161 6.20 -14.38 4.84
N ALA A 162 5.35 -13.38 5.09
CA ALA A 162 5.01 -12.36 4.10
C ALA A 162 6.25 -11.58 3.62
N CYS A 163 7.17 -11.24 4.54
CA CYS A 163 8.45 -10.58 4.23
C CYS A 163 9.54 -11.55 3.76
N LYS A 164 9.28 -12.86 3.64
CA LYS A 164 10.24 -13.93 3.28
C LYS A 164 11.45 -14.02 4.22
N LEU A 165 11.29 -13.66 5.51
CA LEU A 165 12.39 -13.62 6.48
C LEU A 165 12.75 -15.00 7.04
N ASN A 166 11.95 -16.02 6.79
CA ASN A 166 12.26 -17.45 7.05
C ASN A 166 13.14 -18.06 5.97
N GLU A 167 13.32 -17.42 4.83
CA GLU A 167 14.29 -17.85 3.83
C GLU A 167 15.73 -17.70 4.36
N ASP A 168 16.64 -18.51 3.84
CA ASP A 168 18.08 -18.44 4.20
C ASP A 168 18.67 -17.09 3.79
N ASP A 169 18.31 -16.60 2.60
CA ASP A 169 18.66 -15.29 2.07
C ASP A 169 17.40 -14.53 1.59
N PRO A 170 16.77 -13.71 2.46
CA PRO A 170 15.61 -12.92 2.11
C PRO A 170 15.84 -11.96 0.95
N ILE A 171 17.04 -11.42 0.79
CA ILE A 171 17.38 -10.50 -0.31
C ILE A 171 17.36 -11.25 -1.64
N ALA A 172 17.97 -12.44 -1.70
CA ALA A 172 17.93 -13.28 -2.88
C ALA A 172 16.49 -13.73 -3.21
N ALA A 173 15.68 -14.02 -2.19
CA ALA A 173 14.28 -14.37 -2.36
C ALA A 173 13.46 -13.21 -2.99
N TRP A 174 13.65 -11.97 -2.55
CA TRP A 174 12.99 -10.80 -3.14
C TRP A 174 13.50 -10.46 -4.53
N LYS A 175 14.78 -10.66 -4.84
CA LYS A 175 15.29 -10.54 -6.21
C LYS A 175 14.68 -11.57 -7.17
N LYS A 176 14.36 -12.76 -6.67
CA LYS A 176 13.62 -13.76 -7.44
C LYS A 176 12.19 -13.30 -7.72
N VAL A 177 11.49 -12.76 -6.69
CA VAL A 177 10.17 -12.14 -6.87
C VAL A 177 10.22 -11.04 -7.92
N GLU A 178 11.21 -10.14 -7.84
CA GLU A 178 11.40 -9.07 -8.83
C GLU A 178 11.48 -9.62 -10.26
N ALA A 179 12.28 -10.66 -10.49
CA ALA A 179 12.44 -11.26 -11.80
C ALA A 179 11.15 -11.97 -12.31
N GLU A 180 10.43 -12.66 -11.43
CA GLU A 180 9.16 -13.32 -11.75
C GLU A 180 8.06 -12.30 -12.09
N GLN A 181 7.93 -11.24 -11.29
CA GLN A 181 6.95 -10.17 -11.51
C GLN A 181 7.30 -9.32 -12.73
N GLU A 182 8.58 -9.12 -13.03
CA GLU A 182 9.03 -8.42 -14.23
C GLU A 182 8.61 -9.15 -15.52
N ALA A 183 8.59 -10.48 -15.50
CA ALA A 183 8.06 -11.26 -16.62
C ALA A 183 6.56 -11.00 -16.83
N ILE A 184 5.79 -10.87 -15.73
CA ILE A 184 4.37 -10.51 -15.78
C ILE A 184 4.20 -9.09 -16.34
N ALA A 185 4.90 -8.10 -15.80
CA ALA A 185 4.82 -6.71 -16.22
C ALA A 185 5.15 -6.57 -17.73
N LYS A 186 6.20 -7.26 -18.20
CA LYS A 186 6.56 -7.32 -19.63
C LYS A 186 5.48 -7.97 -20.48
N ARG A 187 4.88 -9.07 -20.00
CA ARG A 187 3.77 -9.74 -20.71
C ARG A 187 2.56 -8.83 -20.85
N MET A 188 2.30 -7.97 -19.85
CA MET A 188 1.18 -7.03 -19.85
C MET A 188 1.47 -5.74 -20.63
N THR A 189 2.75 -5.42 -20.85
CA THR A 189 3.16 -4.21 -21.58
C THR A 189 2.62 -4.21 -23.01
N GLY A 190 2.04 -3.08 -23.42
CA GLY A 190 1.41 -2.90 -24.73
C GLY A 190 -0.03 -3.41 -24.81
N THR A 191 -0.57 -4.05 -23.78
CA THR A 191 -2.00 -4.39 -23.69
C THR A 191 -2.86 -3.14 -23.76
N LYS A 192 -3.94 -3.22 -24.52
CA LYS A 192 -4.93 -2.14 -24.62
C LYS A 192 -6.14 -2.41 -23.75
N TRP A 193 -6.69 -3.61 -23.80
CA TRP A 193 -7.92 -3.97 -23.11
C TRP A 193 -7.73 -5.16 -22.19
N LEU A 194 -8.22 -5.03 -20.97
CA LEU A 194 -8.40 -6.14 -20.06
C LEU A 194 -9.87 -6.52 -20.00
N HIS A 195 -10.13 -7.83 -19.96
CA HIS A 195 -11.45 -8.39 -19.69
C HIS A 195 -11.34 -9.36 -18.52
N ILE A 196 -11.90 -8.96 -17.38
CA ILE A 196 -11.84 -9.67 -16.10
C ILE A 196 -13.16 -10.39 -15.92
N LYS A 197 -13.12 -11.70 -15.71
CA LYS A 197 -14.30 -12.54 -15.48
C LYS A 197 -14.14 -13.37 -14.21
N GLY A 198 -15.26 -13.66 -13.56
CA GLY A 198 -15.30 -14.48 -12.36
C GLY A 198 -16.71 -14.49 -11.76
N LYS A 199 -16.83 -14.96 -10.52
CA LYS A 199 -18.12 -14.91 -9.82
C LYS A 199 -18.64 -13.47 -9.76
N ASP A 200 -19.86 -13.24 -10.25
CA ASP A 200 -20.54 -11.93 -10.29
C ASP A 200 -19.65 -10.81 -10.87
N THR A 201 -18.80 -11.16 -11.84
CA THR A 201 -17.79 -10.27 -12.42
C THR A 201 -17.70 -10.48 -13.93
N ASP A 202 -17.93 -9.41 -14.66
CA ASP A 202 -17.68 -9.24 -16.10
C ASP A 202 -17.32 -7.77 -16.32
N LEU A 203 -16.02 -7.45 -16.19
CA LEU A 203 -15.51 -6.09 -16.24
C LEU A 203 -14.50 -5.95 -17.37
N LYS A 204 -14.70 -4.94 -18.21
CA LYS A 204 -13.73 -4.52 -19.23
C LYS A 204 -13.17 -3.15 -18.88
N LEU A 205 -11.87 -2.96 -19.07
CA LEU A 205 -11.22 -1.67 -18.89
C LEU A 205 -10.03 -1.53 -19.85
N ASN A 206 -9.72 -0.29 -20.21
CA ASN A 206 -8.62 0.03 -21.10
C ASN A 206 -7.38 0.42 -20.28
N VAL A 207 -6.20 -0.06 -20.70
CA VAL A 207 -4.89 0.24 -20.13
C VAL A 207 -3.88 0.68 -21.19
N GLU A 208 -4.37 1.11 -22.38
CA GLU A 208 -3.52 1.51 -23.50
C GLU A 208 -2.60 2.67 -23.11
N GLY A 209 -1.32 2.51 -23.41
CA GLY A 209 -0.31 3.53 -23.11
C GLY A 209 0.08 3.65 -21.64
N ARG A 210 -0.39 2.72 -20.79
CA ARG A 210 -0.05 2.68 -19.36
C ARG A 210 1.21 1.84 -19.12
N ILE A 211 1.90 2.15 -18.06
CA ILE A 211 3.07 1.40 -17.57
C ILE A 211 2.58 0.38 -16.55
N TRP A 212 3.15 -0.82 -16.58
CA TRP A 212 2.95 -1.83 -15.55
C TRP A 212 4.11 -1.77 -14.57
N GLU A 213 3.84 -1.38 -13.34
CA GLU A 213 4.83 -1.26 -12.27
C GLU A 213 4.99 -2.59 -11.55
N ASN A 214 6.23 -2.94 -11.24
CA ASN A 214 6.61 -4.15 -10.53
C ASN A 214 6.94 -3.80 -9.08
N CYS A 215 6.01 -4.08 -8.16
CA CYS A 215 6.18 -3.85 -6.73
C CYS A 215 6.79 -5.07 -6.04
N CYS A 216 8.09 -5.03 -5.81
CA CYS A 216 8.89 -6.15 -5.33
C CYS A 216 9.73 -5.82 -4.08
N GLY A 217 9.18 -5.01 -3.17
CA GLY A 217 9.80 -4.70 -1.87
C GLY A 217 10.68 -3.46 -1.86
N TYR A 218 10.63 -2.61 -2.88
CA TYR A 218 11.41 -1.37 -2.91
C TYR A 218 10.78 -0.26 -2.07
N ARG A 219 9.46 -0.14 -2.05
CA ARG A 219 8.72 0.82 -1.23
C ARG A 219 8.05 0.15 -0.03
N ASN A 220 7.14 -0.76 -0.27
CA ASN A 220 6.46 -1.53 0.77
C ASN A 220 7.22 -2.83 1.08
N MET A 221 7.25 -3.22 2.36
CA MET A 221 7.73 -4.52 2.79
C MET A 221 6.78 -5.04 3.88
N PRO A 222 6.04 -6.16 3.67
CA PRO A 222 6.06 -6.98 2.45
C PRO A 222 5.48 -6.27 1.25
N ASP A 223 5.72 -6.86 0.08
CA ASP A 223 5.22 -6.42 -1.21
C ASP A 223 4.75 -7.63 -2.02
N GLY A 224 4.56 -7.50 -3.32
CA GLY A 224 4.19 -8.59 -4.21
C GLY A 224 2.96 -8.27 -5.04
N GLU A 225 3.09 -7.33 -5.96
CA GLU A 225 2.06 -6.98 -6.93
C GLU A 225 2.64 -6.46 -8.23
N VAL A 226 1.84 -6.55 -9.28
CA VAL A 226 2.08 -5.86 -10.54
C VAL A 226 0.82 -5.08 -10.87
N PHE A 227 0.94 -3.75 -10.98
CA PHE A 227 -0.19 -2.86 -11.13
C PHE A 227 -0.07 -1.88 -12.28
N THR A 228 -1.19 -1.30 -12.67
CA THR A 228 -1.30 -0.14 -13.56
C THR A 228 -2.54 0.68 -13.25
N SER A 229 -2.63 1.88 -13.84
CA SER A 229 -3.85 2.70 -13.76
C SER A 229 -4.70 2.54 -15.03
N PRO A 230 -5.99 2.25 -14.93
CA PRO A 230 -6.88 2.24 -16.08
C PRO A 230 -7.02 3.62 -16.76
N VAL A 231 -7.43 3.64 -18.03
CA VAL A 231 -7.91 4.85 -18.69
C VAL A 231 -9.24 5.26 -18.04
N GLU A 232 -9.35 6.49 -17.59
CA GLU A 232 -10.32 6.97 -16.61
C GLU A 232 -11.80 6.70 -16.99
N ASN A 233 -12.14 6.82 -18.27
CA ASN A 233 -13.52 6.66 -18.77
C ASN A 233 -13.78 5.31 -19.43
N SER A 234 -12.95 4.30 -19.15
CA SER A 234 -12.96 3.06 -19.92
C SER A 234 -13.62 1.87 -19.24
N ALA A 235 -13.78 1.90 -17.93
CA ALA A 235 -14.35 0.76 -17.20
C ALA A 235 -15.83 0.57 -17.53
N GLU A 236 -16.21 -0.64 -17.97
CA GLU A 236 -17.57 -1.05 -18.33
C GLU A 236 -17.86 -2.45 -17.78
N GLY A 237 -19.01 -2.61 -17.14
CA GLY A 237 -19.46 -3.90 -16.59
C GLY A 237 -19.53 -3.94 -15.09
N THR A 238 -19.38 -5.14 -14.54
CA THR A 238 -19.59 -5.41 -13.11
C THR A 238 -18.43 -6.13 -12.47
N ILE A 239 -18.22 -5.90 -11.18
CA ILE A 239 -17.24 -6.63 -10.38
C ILE A 239 -17.72 -6.81 -8.95
N LEU A 240 -17.57 -8.02 -8.41
CA LEU A 240 -17.73 -8.36 -7.01
C LEU A 240 -16.37 -8.54 -6.35
N PHE A 241 -16.10 -7.75 -5.31
CA PHE A 241 -14.94 -7.89 -4.43
C PHE A 241 -15.38 -8.70 -3.21
N ASP A 242 -14.87 -9.91 -3.09
CA ASP A 242 -15.30 -10.91 -2.12
C ASP A 242 -14.31 -11.11 -0.96
N ILE A 243 -13.16 -10.43 -1.00
CA ILE A 243 -12.25 -10.33 0.14
C ILE A 243 -12.60 -9.05 0.93
N PRO A 244 -12.81 -9.15 2.26
CA PRO A 244 -13.07 -7.97 3.10
C PRO A 244 -11.92 -6.97 3.04
N THR A 245 -12.24 -5.69 3.02
CA THR A 245 -11.27 -4.59 3.06
C THR A 245 -11.61 -3.60 4.17
N THR A 246 -10.62 -2.84 4.62
CA THR A 246 -10.80 -1.79 5.63
C THR A 246 -10.24 -0.49 5.12
N TYR A 247 -11.02 0.59 5.17
CA TYR A 247 -10.58 1.94 4.82
C TYR A 247 -10.87 2.91 5.97
N ASN A 248 -9.84 3.64 6.44
CA ASN A 248 -9.93 4.51 7.61
C ASN A 248 -10.60 3.85 8.84
N GLY A 249 -10.32 2.55 9.07
CA GLY A 249 -10.85 1.79 10.19
C GLY A 249 -12.28 1.25 10.02
N VAL A 250 -12.94 1.52 8.88
CA VAL A 250 -14.28 1.01 8.56
C VAL A 250 -14.17 -0.16 7.59
N GLU A 251 -14.71 -1.31 8.01
CA GLU A 251 -14.71 -2.54 7.22
C GLU A 251 -15.84 -2.52 6.18
N ALA A 252 -15.51 -2.92 4.94
CA ALA A 252 -16.47 -3.23 3.89
C ALA A 252 -16.30 -4.70 3.44
N LYS A 253 -17.45 -5.37 3.14
CA LYS A 253 -17.45 -6.78 2.77
C LYS A 253 -18.41 -7.03 1.62
N ASN A 254 -18.03 -7.94 0.70
CA ASN A 254 -18.80 -8.30 -0.49
C ASN A 254 -19.26 -7.04 -1.26
N VAL A 255 -18.27 -6.22 -1.66
CA VAL A 255 -18.52 -4.98 -2.37
C VAL A 255 -18.77 -5.29 -3.85
N PHE A 256 -19.94 -4.95 -4.35
CA PHE A 256 -20.30 -5.04 -5.76
C PHE A 256 -20.34 -3.65 -6.37
N LEU A 257 -19.66 -3.48 -7.51
CA LEU A 257 -19.65 -2.25 -8.28
C LEU A 257 -20.06 -2.52 -9.73
N ARG A 258 -20.87 -1.59 -10.31
CA ARG A 258 -21.14 -1.54 -11.73
C ARG A 258 -20.64 -0.24 -12.31
N PHE A 259 -19.86 -0.37 -13.39
CA PHE A 259 -19.25 0.74 -14.10
C PHE A 259 -19.94 0.99 -15.44
N GLU A 260 -20.13 2.27 -15.75
CA GLU A 260 -20.50 2.78 -17.07
C GLU A 260 -19.62 3.97 -17.42
N LYS A 261 -18.95 3.93 -18.56
CA LYS A 261 -18.02 4.98 -19.03
C LYS A 261 -17.00 5.37 -17.95
N GLY A 262 -16.41 4.38 -17.29
CA GLY A 262 -15.41 4.54 -16.23
C GLY A 262 -15.96 4.88 -14.85
N LYS A 263 -17.24 5.25 -14.73
CA LYS A 263 -17.84 5.74 -13.48
C LYS A 263 -18.67 4.66 -12.80
N VAL A 264 -18.50 4.49 -11.50
CA VAL A 264 -19.39 3.65 -10.67
C VAL A 264 -20.79 4.25 -10.65
N VAL A 265 -21.75 3.53 -11.23
CA VAL A 265 -23.17 3.92 -11.31
C VAL A 265 -24.05 3.14 -10.34
N GLU A 266 -23.58 1.97 -9.89
CA GLU A 266 -24.25 1.17 -8.85
C GLU A 266 -23.18 0.62 -7.89
N ALA A 267 -23.45 0.69 -6.59
CA ALA A 267 -22.59 0.17 -5.55
C ALA A 267 -23.41 -0.50 -4.45
N ARG A 268 -23.03 -1.72 -4.07
CA ARG A 268 -23.65 -2.47 -2.98
C ARG A 268 -22.56 -3.11 -2.11
N ALA A 269 -22.81 -3.23 -0.82
CA ALA A 269 -21.95 -3.96 0.10
C ALA A 269 -22.80 -4.70 1.15
N GLU A 270 -22.40 -5.91 1.53
CA GLU A 270 -23.04 -6.64 2.63
C GLU A 270 -22.78 -5.96 3.99
N LYS A 271 -21.56 -5.41 4.16
CA LYS A 271 -21.15 -4.62 5.31
C LYS A 271 -20.50 -3.32 4.83
N GLY A 272 -20.75 -2.21 5.53
CA GLY A 272 -20.15 -0.92 5.18
C GLY A 272 -20.85 -0.17 4.05
N GLN A 273 -22.11 -0.51 3.69
CA GLN A 273 -22.88 0.10 2.59
C GLN A 273 -22.91 1.62 2.62
N ASP A 274 -23.31 2.22 3.76
CA ASP A 274 -23.41 3.68 3.88
C ASP A 274 -22.05 4.36 3.78
N TYR A 275 -21.03 3.70 4.30
CA TYR A 275 -19.65 4.19 4.22
C TYR A 275 -19.13 4.12 2.78
N LEU A 276 -19.42 3.05 2.05
CA LEU A 276 -19.07 2.92 0.63
C LEU A 276 -19.67 4.08 -0.19
N HIS A 277 -20.97 4.38 -0.01
CA HIS A 277 -21.59 5.51 -0.69
C HIS A 277 -20.96 6.85 -0.33
N LYS A 278 -20.70 7.07 0.97
CA LYS A 278 -20.02 8.29 1.43
C LYS A 278 -18.64 8.47 0.79
N MET A 279 -17.88 7.40 0.62
CA MET A 279 -16.56 7.45 -0.02
C MET A 279 -16.69 7.71 -1.53
N LEU A 280 -17.63 7.06 -2.20
CA LEU A 280 -17.92 7.29 -3.62
C LEU A 280 -18.40 8.72 -3.93
N ASP A 281 -18.94 9.42 -2.95
CA ASP A 281 -19.44 10.79 -3.08
C ASP A 281 -18.46 11.84 -2.51
N MET A 282 -17.21 11.46 -2.23
CA MET A 282 -16.23 12.34 -1.59
C MET A 282 -15.81 13.49 -2.50
N ASP A 283 -15.54 13.21 -3.78
CA ASP A 283 -15.17 14.17 -4.82
C ASP A 283 -15.49 13.63 -6.22
N ASP A 284 -15.25 14.45 -7.25
CA ASP A 284 -15.56 14.10 -8.64
C ASP A 284 -14.78 12.87 -9.17
N GLY A 285 -13.60 12.61 -8.63
CA GLY A 285 -12.73 11.48 -9.00
C GLY A 285 -13.04 10.18 -8.26
N SER A 286 -13.77 10.24 -7.14
CA SER A 286 -13.93 9.08 -6.23
C SER A 286 -14.65 7.88 -6.86
N ARG A 287 -15.46 8.10 -7.90
CA ARG A 287 -16.23 7.05 -8.58
C ARG A 287 -15.50 6.37 -9.73
N PHE A 288 -14.26 6.73 -10.02
CA PHE A 288 -13.49 6.16 -11.13
C PHE A 288 -12.50 5.09 -10.64
N ALA A 289 -12.17 4.15 -11.53
CA ALA A 289 -11.12 3.19 -11.29
C ALA A 289 -9.75 3.90 -11.37
N GLY A 290 -9.01 3.91 -10.27
CA GLY A 290 -7.68 4.52 -10.17
C GLY A 290 -6.53 3.55 -10.41
N GLU A 291 -6.75 2.28 -10.05
CA GLU A 291 -5.73 1.22 -10.15
C GLU A 291 -6.36 -0.13 -10.49
N ILE A 292 -5.60 -0.98 -11.15
CA ILE A 292 -5.85 -2.41 -11.31
C ILE A 292 -4.56 -3.19 -11.12
N ALA A 293 -4.57 -4.20 -10.28
CA ALA A 293 -3.38 -4.95 -9.89
C ALA A 293 -3.62 -6.46 -9.74
N PHE A 294 -2.53 -7.21 -9.81
CA PHE A 294 -2.48 -8.62 -9.44
C PHE A 294 -1.76 -8.77 -8.11
N GLY A 295 -2.41 -9.37 -7.11
CA GLY A 295 -1.77 -9.78 -5.84
C GLY A 295 -0.98 -11.08 -6.04
N LEU A 296 0.32 -11.03 -5.74
CA LEU A 296 1.30 -12.05 -6.12
C LEU A 296 2.10 -12.63 -4.93
N ASN A 297 1.85 -12.20 -3.70
CA ASN A 297 2.53 -12.74 -2.54
C ASN A 297 1.80 -13.97 -2.00
N ASP A 298 2.20 -15.17 -2.47
CA ASP A 298 1.60 -16.44 -2.06
C ASP A 298 1.75 -16.76 -0.56
N ASN A 299 2.58 -16.02 0.17
CA ASN A 299 2.70 -16.14 1.62
C ASN A 299 1.59 -15.37 2.36
N ILE A 300 0.92 -14.42 1.69
CA ILE A 300 -0.27 -13.73 2.22
C ILE A 300 -1.51 -14.49 1.72
N LYS A 301 -2.15 -15.25 2.61
CA LYS A 301 -3.23 -16.19 2.25
C LYS A 301 -4.61 -15.75 2.71
N ILE A 302 -4.67 -14.88 3.70
CA ILE A 302 -5.89 -14.42 4.37
C ILE A 302 -5.84 -12.91 4.59
N PRO A 303 -6.98 -12.23 4.60
CA PRO A 303 -7.04 -10.81 4.89
C PRO A 303 -6.72 -10.53 6.37
N THR A 304 -6.01 -9.45 6.62
CA THR A 304 -5.58 -9.01 7.95
C THR A 304 -6.23 -7.71 8.39
N LYS A 305 -7.05 -7.10 7.51
CA LYS A 305 -7.62 -5.76 7.66
C LYS A 305 -6.55 -4.64 7.63
N ASN A 306 -5.35 -4.98 7.19
CA ASN A 306 -4.28 -4.03 6.90
C ASN A 306 -3.96 -4.08 5.40
N ILE A 307 -4.22 -2.99 4.70
CA ILE A 307 -4.09 -2.93 3.25
C ILE A 307 -2.67 -3.24 2.75
N LEU A 308 -1.64 -2.92 3.54
CA LEU A 308 -0.25 -3.26 3.21
C LEU A 308 -0.05 -4.75 2.86
N PHE A 309 -0.84 -5.63 3.49
CA PHE A 309 -0.83 -7.06 3.20
C PHE A 309 -1.95 -7.46 2.25
N ASP A 310 -3.14 -6.92 2.47
CA ASP A 310 -4.36 -7.48 1.89
C ASP A 310 -4.43 -7.28 0.37
N GLU A 311 -3.95 -6.15 -0.16
CA GLU A 311 -3.85 -5.89 -1.61
C GLU A 311 -2.88 -6.85 -2.33
N LYS A 312 -1.93 -7.43 -1.59
CA LYS A 312 -0.89 -8.32 -2.11
C LYS A 312 -1.20 -9.81 -1.93
N ILE A 313 -2.40 -10.17 -1.44
CA ILE A 313 -2.82 -11.56 -1.27
C ILE A 313 -2.57 -12.34 -2.56
N GLY A 314 -1.83 -13.45 -2.45
CA GLY A 314 -1.52 -14.28 -3.60
C GLY A 314 -2.78 -14.82 -4.28
N LYS A 315 -2.79 -14.78 -5.62
CA LYS A 315 -3.93 -15.25 -6.45
C LYS A 315 -5.18 -14.40 -6.31
N SER A 316 -5.04 -13.14 -5.96
CA SER A 316 -6.09 -12.14 -5.99
C SER A 316 -5.84 -11.10 -7.08
N MET A 317 -6.83 -10.26 -7.28
CA MET A 317 -6.70 -8.97 -7.95
C MET A 317 -7.32 -7.90 -7.07
N HIS A 318 -6.83 -6.68 -7.17
CA HIS A 318 -7.53 -5.54 -6.60
C HIS A 318 -7.76 -4.45 -7.63
N LEU A 319 -8.76 -3.64 -7.37
CA LEU A 319 -9.05 -2.42 -8.10
C LEU A 319 -9.25 -1.31 -7.08
N ALA A 320 -8.46 -0.25 -7.20
CA ALA A 320 -8.69 0.93 -6.40
C ALA A 320 -9.74 1.84 -7.05
N ILE A 321 -10.68 2.33 -6.24
CA ILE A 321 -11.53 3.44 -6.63
C ILE A 321 -10.90 4.76 -6.17
N GLY A 322 -11.00 5.80 -7.02
CA GLY A 322 -10.46 7.13 -6.72
C GLY A 322 -9.15 7.43 -7.45
N ALA A 323 -8.17 7.99 -6.73
CA ALA A 323 -6.92 8.50 -7.29
C ALA A 323 -6.15 7.45 -8.10
N SER A 324 -5.57 7.89 -9.21
CA SER A 324 -4.66 7.10 -10.05
C SER A 324 -3.20 7.43 -9.72
N TYR A 325 -2.28 6.54 -10.08
CA TYR A 325 -0.85 6.76 -10.01
C TYR A 325 -0.32 7.41 -11.29
N GLN A 326 0.26 8.60 -11.17
CA GLN A 326 0.79 9.37 -12.31
C GLN A 326 2.03 8.70 -12.94
N GLU A 327 2.84 8.02 -12.15
CA GLU A 327 4.04 7.31 -12.59
C GLU A 327 3.75 6.18 -13.60
N VAL A 328 2.57 5.59 -13.53
CA VAL A 328 2.11 4.59 -14.52
C VAL A 328 1.19 5.18 -15.58
N GLY A 329 1.05 6.50 -15.61
CA GLY A 329 0.28 7.23 -16.63
C GLY A 329 -1.18 7.52 -16.25
N GLY A 330 -1.59 7.27 -15.01
CA GLY A 330 -2.92 7.60 -14.48
C GLY A 330 -3.14 9.11 -14.36
N LYS A 331 -4.39 9.56 -14.55
CA LYS A 331 -4.75 10.99 -14.56
C LYS A 331 -5.89 11.34 -13.62
N ASN A 332 -6.57 10.35 -13.06
CA ASN A 332 -7.68 10.62 -12.14
C ASN A 332 -7.17 11.19 -10.82
N ILE A 333 -7.71 12.32 -10.42
CA ILE A 333 -7.36 12.99 -9.18
C ILE A 333 -8.53 12.85 -8.20
N SER A 334 -8.25 12.34 -7.01
CA SER A 334 -9.22 12.19 -5.92
C SER A 334 -8.50 12.26 -4.58
N ALA A 335 -9.23 12.59 -3.53
CA ALA A 335 -8.78 12.42 -2.15
C ALA A 335 -8.96 10.97 -1.66
N LEU A 336 -9.76 10.17 -2.37
CA LEU A 336 -9.95 8.74 -2.16
C LEU A 336 -8.91 7.96 -2.94
N HIS A 337 -8.35 6.91 -2.33
CA HIS A 337 -7.74 5.77 -2.97
C HIS A 337 -8.05 4.57 -2.10
N TRP A 338 -8.92 3.70 -2.58
CA TRP A 338 -9.41 2.58 -1.77
C TRP A 338 -9.38 1.28 -2.57
N ASP A 339 -8.49 0.39 -2.19
CA ASP A 339 -8.30 -0.92 -2.79
C ASP A 339 -9.40 -1.88 -2.35
N LEU A 340 -10.09 -2.44 -3.34
CA LEU A 340 -11.11 -3.45 -3.21
C LEU A 340 -10.57 -4.74 -3.82
N ILE A 341 -10.66 -5.87 -3.09
CA ILE A 341 -9.90 -7.07 -3.40
C ILE A 341 -10.82 -8.20 -3.80
N LYS A 342 -10.47 -8.86 -4.92
CA LYS A 342 -11.20 -9.98 -5.49
C LYS A 342 -10.38 -11.27 -5.43
N ASP A 343 -10.97 -12.34 -4.89
CA ASP A 343 -10.40 -13.70 -5.00
C ASP A 343 -10.53 -14.20 -6.45
N MET A 344 -9.40 -14.61 -7.03
CA MET A 344 -9.34 -15.14 -8.39
C MET A 344 -9.03 -16.63 -8.45
N LYS A 345 -9.00 -17.34 -7.31
CA LYS A 345 -8.58 -18.76 -7.22
C LYS A 345 -9.53 -19.73 -7.91
N ASN A 346 -10.82 -19.37 -7.97
CA ASN A 346 -11.84 -20.28 -8.48
C ASN A 346 -12.66 -19.63 -9.60
N GLY A 347 -12.33 -19.97 -10.85
CA GLY A 347 -13.02 -19.48 -12.03
C GLY A 347 -12.66 -18.04 -12.44
N GLY A 348 -11.70 -17.41 -11.76
CA GLY A 348 -11.20 -16.09 -12.13
C GLY A 348 -10.34 -16.16 -13.40
N THR A 349 -10.63 -15.29 -14.38
CA THR A 349 -9.84 -15.20 -15.61
C THR A 349 -9.59 -13.73 -15.99
N VAL A 350 -8.46 -13.48 -16.64
CA VAL A 350 -8.17 -12.21 -17.30
C VAL A 350 -7.71 -12.46 -18.72
N GLU A 351 -8.34 -11.80 -19.67
CA GLU A 351 -7.91 -11.72 -21.05
C GLU A 351 -7.28 -10.34 -21.31
N ALA A 352 -6.13 -10.33 -21.98
CA ALA A 352 -5.46 -9.14 -22.49
C ALA A 352 -5.61 -9.13 -24.02
N ASP A 353 -6.32 -8.14 -24.57
CA ASP A 353 -6.65 -8.04 -26.01
C ASP A 353 -7.25 -9.33 -26.58
N GLY A 354 -8.10 -10.02 -25.80
CA GLY A 354 -8.75 -11.28 -26.17
C GLY A 354 -7.89 -12.54 -25.99
N VAL A 355 -6.67 -12.41 -25.49
CA VAL A 355 -5.79 -13.54 -25.17
C VAL A 355 -5.84 -13.81 -23.68
N LEU A 356 -6.10 -15.06 -23.27
CA LEU A 356 -6.10 -15.46 -21.89
C LEU A 356 -4.68 -15.36 -21.31
N VAL A 357 -4.51 -14.50 -20.27
CA VAL A 357 -3.20 -14.23 -19.62
C VAL A 357 -3.19 -14.64 -18.16
N TYR A 358 -4.36 -14.86 -17.55
CA TYR A 358 -4.49 -15.25 -16.15
C TYR A 358 -5.71 -16.13 -15.96
N LYS A 359 -5.56 -17.22 -15.20
CA LYS A 359 -6.64 -18.16 -14.87
C LYS A 359 -6.42 -18.81 -13.50
N ASP A 360 -7.49 -18.86 -12.69
CA ASP A 360 -7.51 -19.56 -11.40
C ASP A 360 -6.31 -19.21 -10.49
N GLY A 361 -5.97 -17.92 -10.41
CA GLY A 361 -4.88 -17.43 -9.59
C GLY A 361 -3.48 -17.60 -10.19
N LYS A 362 -3.35 -17.93 -11.49
CA LYS A 362 -2.06 -18.16 -12.15
C LYS A 362 -1.94 -17.38 -13.45
N HIS A 363 -0.78 -16.74 -13.63
CA HIS A 363 -0.42 -16.15 -14.91
C HIS A 363 -0.10 -17.23 -15.95
N ILE A 364 -0.49 -16.96 -17.20
CA ILE A 364 -0.18 -17.75 -18.39
C ILE A 364 0.82 -16.91 -19.17
N LEU A 365 2.11 -17.19 -18.94
CA LEU A 365 3.25 -16.45 -19.54
C LEU A 365 3.65 -17.02 -20.90
#